data_bb920c701f2df59d97693e5ed5cae6d2
#
_entry.id   bb920c701f2df59d97693e5ed5cae6d2
#
_cell.length_a   1.000
_cell.length_b   1.000
_cell.length_c   1.000
_cell.angle_alpha   90.00
_cell.angle_beta   90.00
_cell.angle_gamma   90.00
#
_symmetry.space_group_name_H-M   'P 1'
#
loop_
_entity.id
_entity.type
_entity.pdbx_description
1 polymer ?
#
loop_
_entity_poly.entity_id
_entity_poly.type
_entity_poly.pdbx_seq_one_letter_code
_entity_poly.pdbx_strand_id
1 'polypeptide(L)'
;VVLTDVLAVGAGMHLKLTFSYGGQDFSAMLFGTTPQDFDFAVGDTVDMVFSMSENFFNNRYSLNMSIKRMRLCADTERKESEAEARYIALSNGAPVDCAALTRKEFTAVYRHLHRNYINSKQTKYMPHALARGFARRGFDGFDFCKLMLCLDILSELGIIEYTYNGNVNITFKDTQNKKNLADSRTWRAVGGE
;
A
#
# COMPACT_ATOMS: atom_id res chain seq x y z
N VAL A 1 -11.35 -4.26 -14.57
CA VAL A 1 -11.67 -2.84 -14.36
C VAL A 1 -10.54 -2.14 -13.63
N VAL A 2 -10.43 -0.83 -13.77
CA VAL A 2 -9.39 -0.03 -13.08
C VAL A 2 -10.03 0.73 -11.92
N LEU A 3 -9.47 0.60 -10.71
CA LEU A 3 -9.88 1.37 -9.53
C LEU A 3 -9.42 2.84 -9.68
N THR A 4 -10.35 3.78 -9.69
CA THR A 4 -10.06 5.21 -9.91
C THR A 4 -10.23 6.08 -8.66
N ASP A 5 -11.06 5.66 -7.70
CA ASP A 5 -11.25 6.41 -6.45
C ASP A 5 -11.66 5.49 -5.29
N VAL A 6 -11.31 5.90 -4.06
CA VAL A 6 -11.62 5.20 -2.81
C VAL A 6 -12.12 6.23 -1.80
N LEU A 7 -13.39 6.17 -1.44
CA LEU A 7 -14.01 7.05 -0.47
C LEU A 7 -14.50 6.27 0.74
N ALA A 8 -14.03 6.65 1.93
CA ALA A 8 -14.55 6.10 3.19
C ALA A 8 -15.95 6.67 3.49
N VAL A 9 -16.89 5.79 3.83
CA VAL A 9 -18.27 6.14 4.15
C VAL A 9 -18.74 5.40 5.42
N GLY A 10 -19.89 5.79 5.98
CA GLY A 10 -20.42 5.15 7.18
C GLY A 10 -19.46 5.21 8.36
N ALA A 11 -18.98 6.41 8.72
CA ALA A 11 -17.96 6.62 9.75
C ALA A 11 -16.64 5.82 9.53
N GLY A 12 -16.29 5.56 8.26
CA GLY A 12 -15.09 4.82 7.89
C GLY A 12 -15.21 3.29 7.95
N MET A 13 -16.40 2.77 8.18
CA MET A 13 -16.65 1.33 8.27
C MET A 13 -16.88 0.65 6.92
N HIS A 14 -17.03 1.42 5.85
CA HIS A 14 -17.31 0.95 4.51
C HIS A 14 -16.56 1.80 3.49
N LEU A 15 -16.38 1.27 2.28
CA LEU A 15 -15.77 2.00 1.18
C LEU A 15 -16.75 2.12 0.00
N LYS A 16 -16.84 3.32 -0.56
CA LYS A 16 -17.39 3.54 -1.89
C LYS A 16 -16.23 3.60 -2.86
N LEU A 17 -16.19 2.65 -3.77
CA LEU A 17 -15.12 2.51 -4.77
C LEU A 17 -15.65 2.96 -6.13
N THR A 18 -14.84 3.71 -6.86
CA THR A 18 -15.13 4.08 -8.24
C THR A 18 -14.19 3.34 -9.17
N PHE A 19 -14.72 2.83 -10.26
CA PHE A 19 -13.99 2.06 -11.26
C PHE A 19 -14.22 2.62 -12.63
N SER A 20 -13.23 2.48 -13.52
CA SER A 20 -13.34 2.77 -14.94
C SER A 20 -13.26 1.49 -15.77
N TYR A 21 -14.14 1.38 -16.76
CA TYR A 21 -14.14 0.30 -17.76
C TYR A 21 -14.70 0.79 -19.07
N GLY A 22 -13.97 0.60 -20.17
CA GLY A 22 -14.41 1.02 -21.50
C GLY A 22 -14.70 2.53 -21.64
N GLY A 23 -14.00 3.37 -20.84
CA GLY A 23 -14.21 4.82 -20.84
C GLY A 23 -15.44 5.29 -20.03
N GLN A 24 -16.06 4.39 -19.28
CA GLN A 24 -17.18 4.71 -18.39
C GLN A 24 -16.81 4.45 -16.94
N ASP A 25 -17.23 5.37 -16.07
CA ASP A 25 -17.03 5.24 -14.62
C ASP A 25 -18.31 4.75 -13.94
N PHE A 26 -18.14 3.89 -12.95
CA PHE A 26 -19.22 3.41 -12.11
C PHE A 26 -18.73 3.24 -10.66
N SER A 27 -19.66 3.26 -9.71
CA SER A 27 -19.34 3.12 -8.30
C SER A 27 -19.98 1.86 -7.71
N ALA A 28 -19.28 1.25 -6.77
CA ALA A 28 -19.79 0.11 -6.01
C ALA A 28 -19.41 0.23 -4.53
N MET A 29 -20.22 -0.37 -3.65
CA MET A 29 -19.99 -0.38 -2.21
C MET A 29 -19.23 -1.64 -1.81
N LEU A 30 -18.21 -1.47 -1.01
CA LEU A 30 -17.54 -2.53 -0.29
C LEU A 30 -17.82 -2.38 1.21
N PHE A 31 -18.70 -3.24 1.72
CA PHE A 31 -19.13 -3.18 3.11
C PHE A 31 -18.16 -3.90 4.04
N GLY A 32 -18.02 -3.39 5.28
CA GLY A 32 -17.23 -4.02 6.34
C GLY A 32 -15.72 -3.93 6.15
N THR A 33 -15.25 -3.03 5.29
CA THR A 33 -13.81 -2.80 5.05
C THR A 33 -13.47 -1.36 5.39
N THR A 34 -12.46 -1.17 6.23
CA THR A 34 -11.93 0.16 6.55
C THR A 34 -10.81 0.55 5.57
N PRO A 35 -10.47 1.85 5.43
CA PRO A 35 -9.34 2.27 4.60
C PRO A 35 -8.00 1.61 4.97
N GLN A 36 -7.82 1.29 6.26
CA GLN A 36 -6.60 0.65 6.77
C GLN A 36 -6.51 -0.85 6.46
N ASP A 37 -7.64 -1.48 6.16
CA ASP A 37 -7.73 -2.92 5.82
C ASP A 37 -7.88 -3.14 4.31
N PHE A 38 -7.87 -2.07 3.51
CA PHE A 38 -8.08 -2.12 2.07
C PHE A 38 -6.75 -2.30 1.34
N ASP A 39 -6.53 -3.49 0.76
CA ASP A 39 -5.27 -3.87 0.09
C ASP A 39 -5.26 -3.58 -1.41
N PHE A 40 -5.87 -2.48 -1.80
CA PHE A 40 -5.84 -2.00 -3.18
C PHE A 40 -5.46 -0.52 -3.21
N ALA A 41 -4.87 -0.10 -4.32
CA ALA A 41 -4.50 1.30 -4.55
C ALA A 41 -5.19 1.83 -5.81
N VAL A 42 -5.47 3.13 -5.83
CA VAL A 42 -5.96 3.81 -7.04
C VAL A 42 -5.01 3.53 -8.20
N GLY A 43 -5.57 3.13 -9.34
CA GLY A 43 -4.87 2.67 -10.53
C GLY A 43 -4.68 1.15 -10.60
N ASP A 44 -5.09 0.37 -9.60
CA ASP A 44 -5.08 -1.10 -9.69
C ASP A 44 -6.07 -1.59 -10.74
N THR A 45 -5.62 -2.54 -11.55
CA THR A 45 -6.49 -3.35 -12.39
C THR A 45 -6.96 -4.54 -11.58
N VAL A 46 -8.27 -4.67 -11.44
CA VAL A 46 -8.89 -5.68 -10.58
C VAL A 46 -9.98 -6.46 -11.30
N ASP A 47 -10.13 -7.71 -10.91
CA ASP A 47 -11.34 -8.50 -11.14
C ASP A 47 -12.23 -8.39 -9.90
N MET A 48 -13.54 -8.33 -10.09
CA MET A 48 -14.47 -8.27 -8.99
C MET A 48 -15.73 -9.09 -9.24
N VAL A 49 -16.29 -9.62 -8.14
CA VAL A 49 -17.62 -10.21 -8.08
C VAL A 49 -18.51 -9.28 -7.27
N PHE A 50 -19.67 -8.95 -7.82
CA PHE A 50 -20.62 -8.04 -7.18
C PHE A 50 -22.06 -8.53 -7.33
N SER A 51 -22.95 -8.02 -6.48
CA SER A 51 -24.39 -8.13 -6.65
C SER A 51 -24.96 -6.77 -7.03
N MET A 52 -26.01 -6.77 -7.83
CA MET A 52 -26.79 -5.59 -8.14
C MET A 52 -28.18 -5.66 -7.53
N SER A 53 -28.68 -4.53 -7.06
CA SER A 53 -30.04 -4.36 -6.58
C SER A 53 -30.59 -3.03 -7.06
N GLU A 54 -31.89 -3.00 -7.36
CA GLU A 54 -32.59 -1.76 -7.60
C GLU A 54 -32.90 -1.07 -6.28
N ASN A 55 -32.71 0.23 -6.25
CA ASN A 55 -33.13 1.08 -5.15
C ASN A 55 -34.07 2.18 -5.71
N PHE A 56 -35.24 2.29 -5.10
CA PHE A 56 -36.20 3.34 -5.42
C PHE A 56 -36.23 4.35 -4.27
N PHE A 57 -35.69 5.54 -4.53
CA PHE A 57 -35.67 6.62 -3.56
C PHE A 57 -35.93 7.96 -4.25
N ASN A 58 -36.73 8.83 -3.62
CA ASN A 58 -37.12 10.14 -4.15
C ASN A 58 -37.65 10.08 -5.61
N ASN A 59 -38.56 9.14 -5.89
CA ASN A 59 -39.17 8.92 -7.22
C ASN A 59 -38.15 8.60 -8.34
N ARG A 60 -36.97 8.08 -8.00
CA ARG A 60 -35.93 7.68 -8.96
C ARG A 60 -35.47 6.27 -8.67
N TYR A 61 -35.36 5.49 -9.74
CA TYR A 61 -34.68 4.19 -9.68
C TYR A 61 -33.16 4.42 -9.81
N SER A 62 -32.40 3.73 -8.99
CA SER A 62 -30.95 3.68 -9.08
C SER A 62 -30.48 2.24 -8.91
N LEU A 63 -29.40 1.88 -9.60
CA LEU A 63 -28.74 0.57 -9.41
C LEU A 63 -27.69 0.72 -8.33
N ASN A 64 -27.78 -0.11 -7.29
CA ASN A 64 -26.76 -0.25 -6.25
C ASN A 64 -25.92 -1.49 -6.56
N MET A 65 -24.60 -1.29 -6.62
CA MET A 65 -23.64 -2.37 -6.76
C MET A 65 -22.97 -2.62 -5.41
N SER A 66 -22.96 -3.89 -4.97
CA SER A 66 -22.28 -4.33 -3.75
C SER A 66 -21.20 -5.35 -4.08
N ILE A 67 -19.94 -5.01 -3.79
CA ILE A 67 -18.80 -5.88 -4.04
C ILE A 67 -18.81 -7.03 -3.05
N LYS A 68 -18.62 -8.24 -3.52
CA LYS A 68 -18.51 -9.46 -2.73
C LYS A 68 -17.06 -9.91 -2.60
N ARG A 69 -16.29 -9.81 -3.66
CA ARG A 69 -14.85 -10.12 -3.70
C ARG A 69 -14.15 -9.26 -4.75
N MET A 70 -12.90 -8.96 -4.48
CA MET A 70 -11.97 -8.34 -5.42
C MET A 70 -10.64 -9.09 -5.39
N ARG A 71 -9.93 -9.10 -6.49
CA ARG A 71 -8.55 -9.55 -6.60
C ARG A 71 -7.80 -8.67 -7.61
N LEU A 72 -6.51 -8.61 -7.48
CA LEU A 72 -5.64 -8.00 -8.50
C LEU A 72 -5.65 -8.86 -9.76
N CYS A 73 -5.24 -8.28 -10.89
CA CYS A 73 -4.98 -9.08 -12.08
C CYS A 73 -3.75 -9.98 -11.84
N ALA A 74 -3.74 -11.16 -12.49
CA ALA A 74 -2.75 -12.20 -12.26
C ALA A 74 -1.29 -11.75 -12.44
N ASP A 75 -1.02 -10.82 -13.38
CA ASP A 75 0.34 -10.28 -13.56
C ASP A 75 0.81 -9.46 -12.37
N THR A 76 -0.09 -8.67 -11.75
CA THR A 76 0.23 -7.91 -10.54
C THR A 76 0.46 -8.83 -9.35
N GLU A 77 -0.41 -9.84 -9.14
CA GLU A 77 -0.25 -10.83 -8.07
C GLU A 77 1.08 -11.58 -8.19
N ARG A 78 1.47 -11.97 -9.41
CA ARG A 78 2.76 -12.63 -9.66
C ARG A 78 3.94 -11.71 -9.28
N LYS A 79 3.94 -10.45 -9.73
CA LYS A 79 5.00 -9.48 -9.41
C LYS A 79 5.13 -9.23 -7.91
N GLU A 80 4.01 -9.17 -7.20
CA GLU A 80 4.01 -9.03 -5.74
C GLU A 80 4.62 -10.24 -5.04
N SER A 81 4.21 -11.45 -5.44
CA SER A 81 4.78 -12.69 -4.90
C SER A 81 6.28 -12.79 -5.15
N GLU A 82 6.76 -12.38 -6.33
CA GLU A 82 8.18 -12.33 -6.66
C GLU A 82 8.93 -11.29 -5.79
N ALA A 83 8.33 -10.11 -5.54
CA ALA A 83 8.93 -9.09 -4.70
C ALA A 83 9.00 -9.51 -3.22
N GLU A 84 7.97 -10.18 -2.72
CA GLU A 84 7.96 -10.76 -1.37
C GLU A 84 9.00 -11.86 -1.22
N ALA A 85 9.09 -12.77 -2.19
CA ALA A 85 10.10 -13.82 -2.19
C ALA A 85 11.53 -13.24 -2.19
N ARG A 86 11.78 -12.17 -2.94
CA ARG A 86 13.08 -11.46 -2.91
C ARG A 86 13.39 -10.91 -1.52
N TYR A 87 12.44 -10.24 -0.88
CA TYR A 87 12.63 -9.73 0.48
C TYR A 87 12.94 -10.83 1.49
N ILE A 88 12.18 -11.94 1.45
CA ILE A 88 12.41 -13.10 2.32
C ILE A 88 13.81 -13.69 2.10
N ALA A 89 14.24 -13.83 0.85
CA ALA A 89 15.58 -14.33 0.52
C ALA A 89 16.68 -13.41 1.07
N LEU A 90 16.56 -12.10 0.89
CA LEU A 90 17.50 -11.11 1.44
C LEU A 90 17.55 -11.16 2.97
N SER A 91 16.41 -11.26 3.64
CA SER A 91 16.31 -11.36 5.11
C SER A 91 17.00 -12.62 5.64
N ASN A 92 17.04 -13.69 4.85
CA ASN A 92 17.74 -14.93 5.14
C ASN A 92 19.23 -14.93 4.70
N GLY A 93 19.74 -13.79 4.23
CA GLY A 93 21.14 -13.64 3.84
C GLY A 93 21.50 -14.21 2.46
N ALA A 94 20.50 -14.55 1.65
CA ALA A 94 20.76 -14.98 0.27
C ALA A 94 21.23 -13.80 -0.59
N PRO A 95 22.20 -13.99 -1.50
CA PRO A 95 22.55 -12.99 -2.49
C PRO A 95 21.42 -12.87 -3.50
N VAL A 96 20.66 -11.81 -3.44
CA VAL A 96 19.57 -11.50 -4.37
C VAL A 96 19.91 -10.20 -5.08
N ASP A 97 19.78 -10.19 -6.39
CA ASP A 97 19.85 -8.96 -7.17
C ASP A 97 18.63 -8.10 -6.85
N CYS A 98 18.82 -7.14 -5.94
CA CYS A 98 17.83 -6.14 -5.61
C CYS A 98 18.26 -4.82 -6.23
N ALA A 99 17.40 -4.24 -7.05
CA ALA A 99 17.66 -2.91 -7.57
C ALA A 99 17.93 -1.93 -6.40
N ALA A 100 19.01 -1.18 -6.50
CA ALA A 100 19.48 -0.29 -5.45
C ALA A 100 18.34 0.63 -4.95
N LEU A 101 18.24 0.76 -3.63
CA LEU A 101 17.31 1.66 -2.99
C LEU A 101 17.91 3.08 -2.99
N THR A 102 17.26 4.01 -3.66
CA THR A 102 17.74 5.39 -3.73
C THR A 102 17.36 6.20 -2.48
N ARG A 103 18.16 7.22 -2.16
CA ARG A 103 17.83 8.16 -1.08
C ARG A 103 16.49 8.87 -1.30
N LYS A 104 16.11 9.11 -2.57
CA LYS A 104 14.82 9.73 -2.93
C LYS A 104 13.65 8.83 -2.56
N GLU A 105 13.72 7.53 -2.88
CA GLU A 105 12.71 6.54 -2.52
C GLU A 105 12.57 6.41 -1.00
N PHE A 106 13.68 6.22 -0.30
CA PHE A 106 13.69 6.14 1.16
C PHE A 106 13.05 7.38 1.81
N THR A 107 13.45 8.57 1.36
CA THR A 107 12.93 9.83 1.89
C THR A 107 11.42 9.97 1.63
N ALA A 108 10.94 9.53 0.47
CA ALA A 108 9.52 9.57 0.14
C ALA A 108 8.70 8.65 1.05
N VAL A 109 9.20 7.43 1.31
CA VAL A 109 8.56 6.49 2.26
C VAL A 109 8.51 7.10 3.66
N TYR A 110 9.64 7.55 4.19
CA TYR A 110 9.70 8.16 5.52
C TYR A 110 8.71 9.33 5.66
N ARG A 111 8.73 10.27 4.71
CA ARG A 111 7.84 11.44 4.72
C ARG A 111 6.36 11.05 4.67
N HIS A 112 6.02 10.04 3.89
CA HIS A 112 4.64 9.54 3.80
C HIS A 112 4.17 8.96 5.14
N LEU A 113 4.94 8.05 5.71
CA LEU A 113 4.62 7.40 6.98
C LEU A 113 4.54 8.41 8.13
N HIS A 114 5.53 9.30 8.24
CA HIS A 114 5.58 10.32 9.27
C HIS A 114 4.41 11.32 9.17
N ARG A 115 4.07 11.77 7.95
CA ARG A 115 2.93 12.67 7.72
C ARG A 115 1.62 12.01 8.15
N ASN A 116 1.40 10.76 7.78
CA ASN A 116 0.19 10.04 8.14
C ASN A 116 0.11 9.81 9.66
N TYR A 117 1.23 9.53 10.30
CA TYR A 117 1.29 9.41 11.76
C TYR A 117 0.93 10.74 12.45
N ILE A 118 1.49 11.86 11.99
CA ILE A 118 1.19 13.19 12.59
C ILE A 118 -0.27 13.58 12.36
N ASN A 119 -0.79 13.44 11.13
CA ASN A 119 -2.10 13.97 10.75
C ASN A 119 -3.27 13.10 11.21
N SER A 120 -3.12 11.78 11.16
CA SER A 120 -4.21 10.83 11.39
C SER A 120 -3.90 9.73 12.40
N LYS A 121 -2.70 9.75 13.00
CA LYS A 121 -2.20 8.67 13.88
C LYS A 121 -2.25 7.30 13.21
N GLN A 122 -2.11 7.27 11.88
CA GLN A 122 -2.10 6.02 11.14
C GLN A 122 -0.82 5.24 11.46
N THR A 123 -1.00 4.01 11.91
CA THR A 123 0.08 3.09 12.27
C THR A 123 0.02 1.78 11.48
N LYS A 124 -1.13 1.45 10.90
CA LYS A 124 -1.36 0.21 10.13
C LYS A 124 -1.36 0.49 8.64
N TYR A 125 -0.65 -0.33 7.88
CA TYR A 125 -0.53 -0.23 6.42
C TYR A 125 -0.62 -1.61 5.77
N MET A 126 -1.23 -1.65 4.58
CA MET A 126 -1.18 -2.77 3.65
C MET A 126 0.06 -2.60 2.76
N PRO A 127 1.13 -3.39 2.95
CA PRO A 127 2.43 -3.07 2.35
C PRO A 127 2.44 -3.18 0.83
N HIS A 128 1.73 -4.15 0.25
CA HIS A 128 1.64 -4.29 -1.20
C HIS A 128 0.92 -3.09 -1.83
N ALA A 129 -0.24 -2.69 -1.30
CA ALA A 129 -0.96 -1.51 -1.78
C ALA A 129 -0.13 -0.23 -1.64
N LEU A 130 0.58 -0.08 -0.51
CA LEU A 130 1.45 1.05 -0.28
C LEU A 130 2.60 1.11 -1.31
N ALA A 131 3.26 -0.02 -1.58
CA ALA A 131 4.32 -0.12 -2.57
C ALA A 131 3.82 0.21 -3.99
N ARG A 132 2.67 -0.33 -4.41
CA ARG A 132 2.03 0.03 -5.69
C ARG A 132 1.73 1.52 -5.78
N GLY A 133 1.27 2.11 -4.68
CA GLY A 133 1.01 3.54 -4.60
C GLY A 133 2.28 4.39 -4.82
N PHE A 134 3.44 3.95 -4.35
CA PHE A 134 4.72 4.61 -4.62
C PHE A 134 5.15 4.43 -6.08
N ALA A 135 5.08 3.23 -6.63
CA ALA A 135 5.42 2.97 -8.04
C ALA A 135 4.65 3.91 -8.98
N ARG A 136 3.35 4.12 -8.77
CA ARG A 136 2.50 5.01 -9.58
C ARG A 136 2.78 6.50 -9.38
N ARG A 137 3.45 6.89 -8.32
CA ARG A 137 3.87 8.29 -8.07
C ARG A 137 5.22 8.64 -8.68
N GLY A 138 5.72 7.82 -9.60
CA GLY A 138 6.97 8.05 -10.33
C GLY A 138 8.21 7.48 -9.65
N PHE A 139 8.03 6.47 -8.79
CA PHE A 139 9.14 5.65 -8.29
C PHE A 139 9.13 4.31 -9.04
N ASP A 140 9.54 4.35 -10.31
CA ASP A 140 9.53 3.18 -11.17
C ASP A 140 10.34 2.03 -10.57
N GLY A 141 9.78 0.82 -10.62
CA GLY A 141 10.39 -0.36 -10.02
C GLY A 141 10.37 -0.39 -8.47
N PHE A 142 9.64 0.54 -7.84
CA PHE A 142 9.40 0.47 -6.40
C PHE A 142 8.36 -0.63 -6.12
N ASP A 143 8.69 -1.55 -5.23
CA ASP A 143 7.88 -2.73 -4.93
C ASP A 143 7.87 -3.05 -3.42
N PHE A 144 7.23 -4.16 -3.07
CA PHE A 144 7.17 -4.66 -1.69
C PHE A 144 8.57 -4.84 -1.08
N CYS A 145 9.54 -5.40 -1.83
CA CYS A 145 10.89 -5.61 -1.33
C CYS A 145 11.54 -4.27 -0.91
N LYS A 146 11.52 -3.27 -1.78
CA LYS A 146 12.06 -1.93 -1.47
C LYS A 146 11.35 -1.26 -0.31
N LEU A 147 10.02 -1.43 -0.20
CA LEU A 147 9.27 -0.90 0.94
C LEU A 147 9.74 -1.52 2.26
N MET A 148 9.85 -2.84 2.32
CA MET A 148 10.28 -3.53 3.54
C MET A 148 11.71 -3.18 3.92
N LEU A 149 12.62 -3.05 2.94
CA LEU A 149 13.97 -2.54 3.18
C LEU A 149 13.98 -1.11 3.77
N CYS A 150 13.07 -0.23 3.31
CA CYS A 150 12.92 1.09 3.95
C CYS A 150 12.50 0.98 5.42
N LEU A 151 11.61 0.05 5.76
CA LEU A 151 11.17 -0.17 7.14
C LEU A 151 12.30 -0.75 8.00
N ASP A 152 13.08 -1.69 7.47
CA ASP A 152 14.26 -2.23 8.15
C ASP A 152 15.27 -1.12 8.46
N ILE A 153 15.57 -0.25 7.49
CA ILE A 153 16.48 0.89 7.67
C ILE A 153 15.95 1.84 8.75
N LEU A 154 14.67 2.18 8.70
CA LEU A 154 14.05 3.06 9.71
C LEU A 154 14.10 2.42 11.12
N SER A 155 13.92 1.12 11.21
CA SER A 155 14.00 0.36 12.46
C SER A 155 15.44 0.28 12.99
N GLU A 156 16.41 -0.03 12.13
CA GLU A 156 17.84 -0.06 12.49
C GLU A 156 18.34 1.31 12.98
N LEU A 157 17.83 2.39 12.40
CA LEU A 157 18.13 3.76 12.83
C LEU A 157 17.40 4.15 14.12
N GLY A 158 16.53 3.30 14.66
CA GLY A 158 15.74 3.55 15.85
C GLY A 158 14.68 4.64 15.67
N ILE A 159 14.21 4.88 14.45
CA ILE A 159 13.17 5.87 14.12
C ILE A 159 11.77 5.26 14.32
N ILE A 160 11.64 3.97 13.98
CA ILE A 160 10.40 3.21 14.16
C ILE A 160 10.68 1.86 14.81
N GLU A 161 9.63 1.27 15.34
CA GLU A 161 9.48 -0.19 15.47
C GLU A 161 8.35 -0.64 14.56
N TYR A 162 8.48 -1.81 13.95
CA TYR A 162 7.38 -2.35 13.15
C TYR A 162 7.25 -3.87 13.31
N THR A 163 6.05 -4.36 13.04
CA THR A 163 5.76 -5.80 12.92
C THR A 163 5.09 -6.06 11.58
N TYR A 164 5.35 -7.23 11.00
CA TYR A 164 4.74 -7.70 9.77
C TYR A 164 4.07 -9.06 9.97
N ASN A 165 2.78 -9.12 9.68
CA ASN A 165 1.97 -10.34 9.68
C ASN A 165 0.85 -10.23 8.62
N GLY A 166 1.25 -9.96 7.35
CA GLY A 166 0.34 -9.58 6.28
C GLY A 166 0.05 -8.08 6.24
N ASN A 167 -0.04 -7.44 7.41
CA ASN A 167 -0.05 -5.99 7.58
C ASN A 167 1.24 -5.51 8.21
N VAL A 168 1.63 -4.27 7.92
CA VAL A 168 2.70 -3.58 8.66
C VAL A 168 2.07 -2.69 9.72
N ASN A 169 2.46 -2.91 10.98
CA ASN A 169 2.11 -2.03 12.09
C ASN A 169 3.36 -1.28 12.54
N ILE A 170 3.31 0.06 12.58
CA ILE A 170 4.44 0.94 12.83
C ILE A 170 4.21 1.74 14.10
N THR A 171 5.22 1.78 14.96
CA THR A 171 5.30 2.69 16.11
C THR A 171 6.49 3.62 15.92
N PHE A 172 6.25 4.93 15.88
CA PHE A 172 7.31 5.93 15.83
C PHE A 172 7.94 6.08 17.22
N LYS A 173 9.26 6.13 17.24
CA LYS A 173 10.04 6.43 18.45
C LYS A 173 10.35 7.92 18.55
N ASP A 174 10.40 8.44 19.75
CA ASP A 174 10.87 9.80 19.99
C ASP A 174 12.40 9.84 19.81
N THR A 175 12.84 10.45 18.71
CA THR A 175 14.26 10.57 18.37
C THR A 175 14.70 12.01 18.43
N GLN A 176 15.48 12.35 19.46
CA GLN A 176 15.99 13.71 19.66
C GLN A 176 17.19 14.06 18.76
N ASN A 177 17.85 13.06 18.16
CA ASN A 177 19.07 13.26 17.38
C ASN A 177 18.86 12.93 15.89
N LYS A 178 19.51 13.75 15.04
CA LYS A 178 19.59 13.49 13.60
C LYS A 178 20.30 12.15 13.36
N LYS A 179 19.69 11.26 12.57
CA LYS A 179 20.24 9.95 12.21
C LYS A 179 20.95 10.01 10.87
N ASN A 180 22.02 9.21 10.73
CA ASN A 180 22.74 9.06 9.48
C ASN A 180 22.36 7.74 8.82
N LEU A 181 22.01 7.75 7.54
CA LEU A 181 21.68 6.52 6.79
C LEU A 181 22.86 5.53 6.75
N ALA A 182 24.10 6.03 6.77
CA ALA A 182 25.29 5.17 6.82
C ALA A 182 25.40 4.32 8.09
N ASP A 183 24.65 4.64 9.14
CA ASP A 183 24.62 3.85 10.38
C ASP A 183 23.76 2.59 10.22
N SER A 184 22.87 2.53 9.22
CA SER A 184 22.09 1.33 8.92
C SER A 184 22.92 0.30 8.16
N ARG A 185 22.88 -0.94 8.63
CA ARG A 185 23.51 -2.08 7.94
C ARG A 185 22.82 -2.37 6.62
N THR A 186 21.48 -2.37 6.62
CA THR A 186 20.68 -2.59 5.42
C THR A 186 20.96 -1.51 4.37
N TRP A 187 21.02 -0.22 4.76
CA TRP A 187 21.37 0.84 3.82
C TRP A 187 22.73 0.63 3.16
N ARG A 188 23.75 0.22 3.93
CA ARG A 188 25.08 -0.05 3.36
C ARG A 188 25.12 -1.22 2.39
N ALA A 189 24.19 -2.18 2.55
CA ALA A 189 24.10 -3.36 1.68
C ALA A 189 23.34 -3.09 0.38
N VAL A 190 22.27 -2.29 0.42
CA VAL A 190 21.34 -2.11 -0.71
C VAL A 190 21.17 -0.66 -1.15
N GLY A 191 21.70 0.29 -0.39
CA GLY A 191 21.59 1.70 -0.70
C GLY A 191 22.39 2.07 -1.93
N GLY A 192 21.74 2.74 -2.86
CA GLY A 192 22.40 3.44 -3.97
C GLY A 192 22.61 4.92 -3.66
N GLU A 193 23.24 5.62 -4.58
CA GLU A 193 23.49 7.06 -4.53
C GLU A 193 22.23 7.93 -4.43
#